data_c6f640f114521b8ad2368953e8ef3471
#
_entry.id   c6f640f114521b8ad2368953e8ef3471
#
_cell.length_a   1.000
_cell.length_b   1.000
_cell.length_c   1.000
_cell.angle_alpha   90.00
_cell.angle_beta   90.00
_cell.angle_gamma   90.00
#
_symmetry.space_group_name_H-M   'P 1'
#
loop_
_entity.id
_entity.type
_entity.pdbx_description
1 polymer ?
#
loop_
_entity_poly.entity_id
_entity_poly.type
_entity_poly.pdbx_seq_one_letter_code
_entity_poly.pdbx_strand_id
1 'polypeptide(L)'
;MGRDYLMEQAEYLKKDLGKHNISQTLFQRLKELIIEEKLPAGYMMPNENIVSEMLGVGRSTLREAYTALAVFGFIRRSKAGTFVNEIDNIVNIAPFSITVENSNLNDLLEFRYMLEGETASYAAKRATAEDIAQLTHCYEKMIAYRNDVNLFVDYDSMFHMQVSAATHNKLLISTMIAAKESFEKGIRLAMRESLTQNPRVIDVTIELHGKILEAIKNGDYQTAYSAMREHISYVNLTVKYG
;
A
#
# COMPACT_ATOMS: atom_id res chain seq x y z
N MET A 1 25.01 -9.78 -29.82
CA MET A 1 24.66 -10.36 -28.49
C MET A 1 23.72 -9.39 -27.81
N GLY A 2 22.49 -9.78 -27.53
CA GLY A 2 21.53 -8.90 -26.84
C GLY A 2 22.03 -8.59 -25.41
N ARG A 3 21.66 -7.42 -24.91
CA ARG A 3 21.99 -6.99 -23.54
C ARG A 3 21.38 -7.99 -22.54
N ASP A 4 22.20 -8.53 -21.63
CA ASP A 4 21.69 -9.43 -20.59
C ASP A 4 21.41 -8.61 -19.30
N TYR A 5 20.22 -8.05 -19.26
CA TYR A 5 19.77 -7.18 -18.18
C TYR A 5 19.87 -7.84 -16.79
N LEU A 6 19.60 -9.15 -16.69
CA LEU A 6 19.65 -9.85 -15.40
C LEU A 6 21.09 -10.01 -14.89
N MET A 7 22.04 -10.27 -15.79
CA MET A 7 23.46 -10.38 -15.43
C MET A 7 24.01 -9.05 -14.91
N GLU A 8 23.56 -7.94 -15.46
CA GLU A 8 23.91 -6.59 -14.98
C GLU A 8 23.43 -6.34 -13.55
N GLN A 9 22.38 -7.04 -13.10
CA GLN A 9 21.80 -6.90 -11.75
C GLN A 9 22.27 -7.99 -10.76
N ALA A 10 23.24 -8.82 -11.15
CA ALA A 10 23.70 -9.97 -10.35
C ALA A 10 24.16 -9.61 -8.95
N GLU A 11 24.89 -8.50 -8.80
CA GLU A 11 25.39 -8.04 -7.48
C GLU A 11 24.24 -7.60 -6.59
N TYR A 12 23.29 -6.86 -7.12
CA TYR A 12 22.08 -6.48 -6.39
C TYR A 12 21.27 -7.69 -5.93
N LEU A 13 21.10 -8.67 -6.81
CA LEU A 13 20.36 -9.90 -6.50
C LEU A 13 21.06 -10.77 -5.45
N LYS A 14 22.41 -10.74 -5.40
CA LYS A 14 23.23 -11.47 -4.39
C LYS A 14 23.34 -10.78 -3.04
N LYS A 15 23.18 -9.47 -3.00
CA LYS A 15 23.40 -8.68 -1.78
C LYS A 15 22.54 -9.24 -0.63
N ASP A 16 23.17 -9.59 0.50
CA ASP A 16 22.48 -10.06 1.72
C ASP A 16 21.42 -11.16 1.49
N LEU A 17 21.69 -12.12 0.58
CA LEU A 17 20.92 -13.34 0.49
C LEU A 17 21.18 -14.17 1.76
N GLY A 18 20.47 -13.80 2.84
CA GLY A 18 20.58 -14.47 4.15
C GLY A 18 20.20 -15.94 4.09
N LYS A 19 20.47 -16.70 5.16
CA LYS A 19 20.18 -18.14 5.25
C LYS A 19 18.68 -18.47 5.37
N HIS A 20 17.80 -17.48 5.60
CA HIS A 20 16.35 -17.68 5.77
C HIS A 20 15.57 -16.95 4.66
N ASN A 21 14.59 -17.64 4.07
CA ASN A 21 13.65 -17.12 3.05
C ASN A 21 14.30 -16.56 1.78
N ILE A 22 15.35 -17.24 1.25
CA ILE A 22 16.04 -16.81 0.03
C ILE A 22 15.07 -16.68 -1.16
N SER A 23 14.11 -17.59 -1.31
CA SER A 23 13.11 -17.53 -2.38
C SER A 23 12.24 -16.28 -2.30
N GLN A 24 11.82 -15.89 -1.10
CA GLN A 24 11.05 -14.67 -0.88
C GLN A 24 11.89 -13.41 -1.16
N THR A 25 13.14 -13.38 -0.73
CA THR A 25 14.06 -12.27 -1.02
C THR A 25 14.30 -12.12 -2.51
N LEU A 26 14.50 -13.22 -3.23
CA LEU A 26 14.65 -13.22 -4.69
C LEU A 26 13.38 -12.76 -5.39
N PHE A 27 12.21 -13.22 -4.94
CA PHE A 27 10.92 -12.75 -5.45
C PHE A 27 10.81 -11.23 -5.34
N GLN A 28 11.06 -10.66 -4.16
CA GLN A 28 10.95 -9.21 -3.94
C GLN A 28 11.93 -8.42 -4.84
N ARG A 29 13.19 -8.83 -4.89
CA ARG A 29 14.21 -8.15 -5.71
C ARG A 29 13.93 -8.22 -7.20
N LEU A 30 13.50 -9.38 -7.70
CA LEU A 30 13.13 -9.53 -9.09
C LEU A 30 11.87 -8.72 -9.43
N LYS A 31 10.88 -8.68 -8.51
CA LYS A 31 9.70 -7.82 -8.61
C LYS A 31 10.12 -6.35 -8.74
N GLU A 32 10.99 -5.85 -7.84
CA GLU A 32 11.49 -4.47 -7.87
C GLU A 32 12.18 -4.15 -9.20
N LEU A 33 13.06 -5.05 -9.70
CA LEU A 33 13.75 -4.86 -10.97
C LEU A 33 12.80 -4.80 -12.18
N ILE A 34 11.68 -5.53 -12.13
CA ILE A 34 10.65 -5.50 -13.17
C ILE A 34 9.86 -4.19 -13.10
N ILE A 35 9.44 -3.77 -11.88
CA ILE A 35 8.69 -2.53 -11.67
C ILE A 35 9.53 -1.29 -12.05
N GLU A 36 10.83 -1.30 -11.73
CA GLU A 36 11.76 -0.23 -12.08
C GLU A 36 12.23 -0.30 -13.55
N GLU A 37 11.66 -1.19 -14.36
CA GLU A 37 12.01 -1.44 -15.76
C GLU A 37 13.49 -1.80 -16.01
N LYS A 38 14.24 -2.15 -14.96
CA LYS A 38 15.60 -2.67 -15.08
C LYS A 38 15.63 -4.07 -15.74
N LEU A 39 14.52 -4.81 -15.63
CA LEU A 39 14.19 -5.97 -16.43
C LEU A 39 12.99 -5.60 -17.30
N PRO A 40 13.19 -5.15 -18.55
CA PRO A 40 12.12 -4.57 -19.35
C PRO A 40 11.09 -5.61 -19.81
N ALA A 41 9.89 -5.15 -20.10
CA ALA A 41 8.84 -5.97 -20.68
C ALA A 41 9.31 -6.72 -21.93
N GLY A 42 8.90 -7.98 -22.05
CA GLY A 42 9.34 -8.87 -23.13
C GLY A 42 10.74 -9.45 -22.97
N TYR A 43 11.52 -9.02 -21.97
CA TYR A 43 12.83 -9.60 -21.71
C TYR A 43 12.71 -11.10 -21.43
N MET A 44 13.46 -11.91 -22.20
CA MET A 44 13.57 -13.33 -21.99
C MET A 44 14.58 -13.63 -20.88
N MET A 45 14.08 -14.10 -19.75
CA MET A 45 14.89 -14.48 -18.60
C MET A 45 15.84 -15.63 -18.99
N PRO A 46 17.10 -15.61 -18.54
CA PRO A 46 18.02 -16.71 -18.77
C PRO A 46 17.50 -18.03 -18.15
N ASN A 47 18.05 -19.16 -18.62
CA ASN A 47 17.69 -20.46 -18.08
C ASN A 47 17.92 -20.52 -16.55
N GLU A 48 16.98 -21.13 -15.82
CA GLU A 48 17.04 -21.26 -14.34
C GLU A 48 18.37 -21.85 -13.85
N ASN A 49 19.00 -22.74 -14.60
CA ASN A 49 20.31 -23.29 -14.24
C ASN A 49 21.39 -22.21 -14.23
N ILE A 50 21.42 -21.38 -15.28
CA ILE A 50 22.39 -20.28 -15.41
C ILE A 50 22.19 -19.28 -14.28
N VAL A 51 20.94 -18.91 -14.01
CA VAL A 51 20.63 -17.93 -12.95
C VAL A 51 20.94 -18.50 -11.56
N SER A 52 20.63 -19.76 -11.29
CA SER A 52 20.95 -20.41 -10.01
C SER A 52 22.45 -20.47 -9.74
N GLU A 53 23.25 -20.83 -10.75
CA GLU A 53 24.70 -20.82 -10.67
C GLU A 53 25.26 -19.40 -10.47
N MET A 54 24.78 -18.44 -11.25
CA MET A 54 25.16 -17.03 -11.14
C MET A 54 24.91 -16.49 -9.74
N LEU A 55 23.74 -16.78 -9.15
CA LEU A 55 23.35 -16.26 -7.83
C LEU A 55 23.90 -17.10 -6.67
N GLY A 56 24.41 -18.31 -6.92
CA GLY A 56 24.87 -19.22 -5.87
C GLY A 56 23.72 -19.79 -5.03
N VAL A 57 22.52 -19.92 -5.58
CA VAL A 57 21.33 -20.43 -4.90
C VAL A 57 20.87 -21.78 -5.43
N GLY A 58 20.13 -22.53 -4.64
CA GLY A 58 19.54 -23.80 -5.08
C GLY A 58 18.52 -23.60 -6.21
N ARG A 59 18.46 -24.53 -7.17
CA ARG A 59 17.47 -24.50 -8.28
C ARG A 59 16.02 -24.49 -7.77
N SER A 60 15.74 -25.24 -6.69
CA SER A 60 14.42 -25.25 -6.04
C SER A 60 14.03 -23.87 -5.53
N THR A 61 14.96 -23.19 -4.87
CA THR A 61 14.76 -21.85 -4.31
C THR A 61 14.48 -20.81 -5.41
N LEU A 62 15.25 -20.86 -6.51
CA LEU A 62 15.00 -19.99 -7.66
C LEU A 62 13.65 -20.29 -8.33
N ARG A 63 13.32 -21.59 -8.47
CA ARG A 63 12.04 -22.02 -9.06
C ARG A 63 10.84 -21.57 -8.22
N GLU A 64 10.93 -21.59 -6.89
CA GLU A 64 9.91 -21.02 -6.01
C GLU A 64 9.71 -19.53 -6.25
N ALA A 65 10.78 -18.74 -6.32
CA ALA A 65 10.71 -17.31 -6.62
C ALA A 65 10.08 -17.06 -8.02
N TYR A 66 10.49 -17.80 -9.04
CA TYR A 66 9.93 -17.69 -10.38
C TYR A 66 8.46 -18.14 -10.44
N THR A 67 8.10 -19.14 -9.65
CA THR A 67 6.69 -19.58 -9.56
C THR A 67 5.83 -18.50 -8.93
N ALA A 68 6.31 -17.86 -7.85
CA ALA A 68 5.65 -16.73 -7.25
C ALA A 68 5.51 -15.57 -8.26
N LEU A 69 6.59 -15.18 -8.95
CA LEU A 69 6.53 -14.14 -9.99
C LEU A 69 5.50 -14.46 -11.09
N ALA A 70 5.39 -15.72 -11.50
CA ALA A 70 4.40 -16.12 -12.49
C ALA A 70 2.97 -16.09 -11.96
N VAL A 71 2.74 -16.53 -10.71
CA VAL A 71 1.42 -16.46 -10.05
C VAL A 71 0.96 -15.01 -9.89
N PHE A 72 1.88 -14.10 -9.56
CA PHE A 72 1.61 -12.67 -9.44
C PHE A 72 1.64 -11.92 -10.79
N GLY A 73 1.84 -12.62 -11.91
CA GLY A 73 1.76 -12.03 -13.22
C GLY A 73 2.98 -11.22 -13.68
N PHE A 74 4.07 -11.17 -12.90
CA PHE A 74 5.29 -10.44 -13.27
C PHE A 74 6.03 -11.09 -14.44
N ILE A 75 5.97 -12.40 -14.55
CA ILE A 75 6.54 -13.17 -15.65
C ILE A 75 5.52 -14.15 -16.23
N ARG A 76 5.70 -14.53 -17.49
CA ARG A 76 4.96 -15.62 -18.12
C ARG A 76 5.91 -16.74 -18.51
N ARG A 77 5.48 -17.97 -18.30
CA ARG A 77 6.22 -19.18 -18.67
C ARG A 77 5.57 -19.82 -19.89
N SER A 78 6.36 -20.17 -20.89
CA SER A 78 5.91 -20.85 -22.10
C SER A 78 6.95 -21.87 -22.56
N LYS A 79 6.62 -22.64 -23.61
CA LYS A 79 7.59 -23.54 -24.25
C LYS A 79 8.79 -22.79 -24.87
N ALA A 80 8.61 -21.50 -25.20
CA ALA A 80 9.65 -20.66 -25.77
C ALA A 80 10.59 -20.06 -24.71
N GLY A 81 10.22 -20.11 -23.44
CA GLY A 81 11.01 -19.56 -22.33
C GLY A 81 10.17 -18.83 -21.28
N THR A 82 10.85 -18.18 -20.36
CA THR A 82 10.29 -17.31 -19.33
C THR A 82 10.50 -15.86 -19.75
N PHE A 83 9.43 -15.06 -19.73
CA PHE A 83 9.45 -13.67 -20.20
C PHE A 83 8.87 -12.74 -19.15
N VAL A 84 9.44 -11.54 -19.02
CA VAL A 84 8.87 -10.44 -18.24
C VAL A 84 7.60 -9.93 -18.92
N ASN A 85 6.53 -9.75 -18.13
CA ASN A 85 5.28 -9.20 -18.64
C ASN A 85 5.33 -7.67 -18.70
N GLU A 86 4.44 -7.08 -19.51
CA GLU A 86 4.17 -5.65 -19.48
C GLU A 86 3.49 -5.25 -18.17
N ILE A 87 3.78 -4.07 -17.66
CA ILE A 87 3.23 -3.58 -16.38
C ILE A 87 1.70 -3.54 -16.43
N ASP A 88 1.10 -3.10 -17.53
CA ASP A 88 -0.35 -3.08 -17.72
C ASP A 88 -0.98 -4.48 -17.63
N ASN A 89 -0.28 -5.51 -18.09
CA ASN A 89 -0.73 -6.90 -17.95
C ASN A 89 -0.58 -7.41 -16.52
N ILE A 90 0.40 -6.90 -15.75
CA ILE A 90 0.59 -7.24 -14.34
C ILE A 90 -0.58 -6.71 -13.52
N VAL A 91 -0.99 -5.46 -13.73
CA VAL A 91 -2.13 -4.83 -13.04
C VAL A 91 -3.42 -5.62 -13.21
N ASN A 92 -3.63 -6.25 -14.38
CA ASN A 92 -4.82 -7.05 -14.66
C ASN A 92 -4.83 -8.44 -14.01
N ILE A 93 -3.68 -8.98 -13.61
CA ILE A 93 -3.53 -10.35 -13.11
C ILE A 93 -3.06 -10.34 -11.64
N ALA A 94 -2.36 -9.30 -11.21
CA ALA A 94 -1.80 -9.20 -9.88
C ALA A 94 -2.89 -9.16 -8.79
N PRO A 95 -2.63 -9.73 -7.60
CA PRO A 95 -3.47 -9.48 -6.43
C PRO A 95 -3.66 -7.97 -6.20
N PHE A 96 -4.84 -7.59 -5.75
CA PHE A 96 -5.22 -6.20 -5.51
C PHE A 96 -4.19 -5.42 -4.67
N SER A 97 -3.59 -6.06 -3.65
CA SER A 97 -2.54 -5.44 -2.83
C SER A 97 -1.31 -5.00 -3.63
N ILE A 98 -0.91 -5.77 -4.64
CA ILE A 98 0.21 -5.42 -5.53
C ILE A 98 -0.17 -4.27 -6.46
N THR A 99 -1.40 -4.26 -6.96
CA THR A 99 -1.92 -3.14 -7.76
C THR A 99 -1.86 -1.85 -6.95
N VAL A 100 -2.34 -1.88 -5.71
CA VAL A 100 -2.33 -0.73 -4.80
C VAL A 100 -0.90 -0.28 -4.48
N GLU A 101 0.01 -1.21 -4.20
CA GLU A 101 1.42 -0.92 -3.90
C GLU A 101 2.14 -0.17 -5.04
N ASN A 102 1.75 -0.46 -6.29
CA ASN A 102 2.38 0.12 -7.48
C ASN A 102 1.56 1.24 -8.13
N SER A 103 0.45 1.65 -7.54
CA SER A 103 -0.34 2.77 -8.01
C SER A 103 0.37 4.10 -7.75
N ASN A 104 0.16 5.06 -8.65
CA ASN A 104 0.63 6.42 -8.40
C ASN A 104 -0.17 7.09 -7.26
N LEU A 105 0.37 8.14 -6.69
CA LEU A 105 -0.23 8.82 -5.54
C LEU A 105 -1.63 9.37 -5.85
N ASN A 106 -1.89 9.89 -7.05
CA ASN A 106 -3.20 10.44 -7.40
C ASN A 106 -4.29 9.36 -7.41
N ASP A 107 -4.02 8.22 -8.04
CA ASP A 107 -4.96 7.09 -8.09
C ASP A 107 -5.25 6.54 -6.69
N LEU A 108 -4.21 6.47 -5.83
CA LEU A 108 -4.36 6.07 -4.42
C LEU A 108 -5.26 7.04 -3.64
N LEU A 109 -5.08 8.35 -3.84
CA LEU A 109 -5.86 9.37 -3.16
C LEU A 109 -7.31 9.40 -3.64
N GLU A 110 -7.55 9.19 -4.94
CA GLU A 110 -8.90 9.07 -5.50
C GLU A 110 -9.61 7.81 -4.98
N PHE A 111 -8.89 6.68 -4.95
CA PHE A 111 -9.41 5.44 -4.39
C PHE A 111 -9.73 5.58 -2.90
N ARG A 112 -8.83 6.19 -2.13
CA ARG A 112 -9.02 6.49 -0.72
C ARG A 112 -10.28 7.35 -0.49
N TYR A 113 -10.42 8.43 -1.26
CA TYR A 113 -11.56 9.34 -1.18
C TYR A 113 -12.90 8.64 -1.42
N MET A 114 -12.96 7.74 -2.42
CA MET A 114 -14.13 6.95 -2.75
C MET A 114 -14.44 5.94 -1.64
N LEU A 115 -13.43 5.16 -1.25
CA LEU A 115 -13.59 4.04 -0.32
C LEU A 115 -13.92 4.49 1.09
N GLU A 116 -13.19 5.45 1.63
CA GLU A 116 -13.30 5.79 3.04
C GLU A 116 -14.55 6.63 3.37
N GLY A 117 -15.06 7.41 2.42
CA GLY A 117 -16.36 8.07 2.58
C GLY A 117 -17.49 7.06 2.79
N GLU A 118 -17.59 6.06 1.92
CA GLU A 118 -18.57 4.98 2.07
C GLU A 118 -18.32 4.16 3.35
N THR A 119 -17.08 3.88 3.66
CA THR A 119 -16.70 3.14 4.87
C THR A 119 -17.18 3.85 6.14
N ALA A 120 -16.99 5.18 6.23
CA ALA A 120 -17.47 5.99 7.36
C ALA A 120 -19.02 5.98 7.45
N SER A 121 -19.70 6.07 6.33
CA SER A 121 -21.17 5.96 6.28
C SER A 121 -21.68 4.61 6.81
N TYR A 122 -21.03 3.51 6.43
CA TYR A 122 -21.40 2.20 6.93
C TYR A 122 -21.02 2.01 8.41
N ALA A 123 -19.88 2.55 8.85
CA ALA A 123 -19.49 2.55 10.24
C ALA A 123 -20.53 3.24 11.12
N ALA A 124 -21.01 4.43 10.72
CA ALA A 124 -22.04 5.14 11.46
C ALA A 124 -23.35 4.33 11.63
N LYS A 125 -23.69 3.48 10.67
CA LYS A 125 -24.88 2.62 10.72
C LYS A 125 -24.70 1.35 11.56
N ARG A 126 -23.46 0.92 11.85
CA ARG A 126 -23.19 -0.43 12.33
C ARG A 126 -22.27 -0.48 13.54
N ALA A 127 -21.58 0.63 13.86
CA ALA A 127 -20.63 0.66 14.96
C ALA A 127 -21.26 0.24 16.29
N THR A 128 -20.61 -0.67 16.96
CA THR A 128 -20.94 -1.10 18.32
C THR A 128 -20.33 -0.12 19.33
N ALA A 129 -20.73 -0.24 20.60
CA ALA A 129 -20.10 0.54 21.67
C ALA A 129 -18.60 0.28 21.80
N GLU A 130 -18.14 -0.94 21.50
CA GLU A 130 -16.73 -1.32 21.49
C GLU A 130 -15.98 -0.65 20.34
N ASP A 131 -16.55 -0.63 19.13
CA ASP A 131 -15.94 0.08 17.98
C ASP A 131 -15.79 1.57 18.28
N ILE A 132 -16.82 2.19 18.87
CA ILE A 132 -16.79 3.61 19.28
C ILE A 132 -15.69 3.86 20.32
N ALA A 133 -15.50 2.95 21.28
CA ALA A 133 -14.43 3.05 22.28
C ALA A 133 -13.03 3.01 21.61
N GLN A 134 -12.82 2.09 20.65
CA GLN A 134 -11.57 1.99 19.89
C GLN A 134 -11.29 3.23 19.03
N LEU A 135 -12.31 3.73 18.33
CA LEU A 135 -12.21 4.99 17.57
C LEU A 135 -11.87 6.18 18.47
N THR A 136 -12.52 6.27 19.63
CA THR A 136 -12.25 7.34 20.62
C THR A 136 -10.81 7.24 21.12
N HIS A 137 -10.32 6.04 21.44
CA HIS A 137 -8.94 5.83 21.84
C HIS A 137 -7.94 6.30 20.78
N CYS A 138 -8.14 5.93 19.50
CA CYS A 138 -7.27 6.40 18.40
C CYS A 138 -7.27 7.94 18.32
N TYR A 139 -8.43 8.57 18.40
CA TYR A 139 -8.59 10.02 18.37
C TYR A 139 -7.87 10.72 19.53
N GLU A 140 -8.02 10.23 20.76
CA GLU A 140 -7.32 10.76 21.94
C GLU A 140 -5.78 10.65 21.80
N LYS A 141 -5.30 9.55 21.21
CA LYS A 141 -3.88 9.34 20.93
C LYS A 141 -3.36 10.31 19.86
N MET A 142 -4.14 10.58 18.81
CA MET A 142 -3.78 11.60 17.82
C MET A 142 -3.60 12.98 18.49
N ILE A 143 -4.50 13.36 19.40
CA ILE A 143 -4.38 14.62 20.18
C ILE A 143 -3.12 14.59 21.05
N ALA A 144 -2.87 13.50 21.77
CA ALA A 144 -1.73 13.34 22.66
C ALA A 144 -0.38 13.42 21.91
N TYR A 145 -0.32 12.87 20.72
CA TYR A 145 0.90 12.81 19.89
C TYR A 145 0.94 13.87 18.79
N ARG A 146 0.15 14.95 18.88
CA ARG A 146 0.10 16.02 17.88
C ARG A 146 1.45 16.66 17.52
N ASN A 147 2.42 16.59 18.41
CA ASN A 147 3.77 17.13 18.21
C ASN A 147 4.79 16.08 17.72
N ASP A 148 4.38 14.81 17.60
CA ASP A 148 5.18 13.73 17.04
C ASP A 148 4.52 13.22 15.74
N VAL A 149 5.03 13.68 14.61
CA VAL A 149 4.44 13.39 13.28
C VAL A 149 4.37 11.88 13.02
N ASN A 150 5.34 11.10 13.47
CA ASN A 150 5.35 9.66 13.20
C ASN A 150 4.24 8.96 14.01
N LEU A 151 4.18 9.22 15.32
CA LEU A 151 3.13 8.66 16.17
C LEU A 151 1.74 9.20 15.78
N PHE A 152 1.65 10.47 15.39
CA PHE A 152 0.40 11.03 14.88
C PHE A 152 -0.12 10.25 13.68
N VAL A 153 0.72 10.01 12.66
CA VAL A 153 0.34 9.27 11.45
C VAL A 153 0.02 7.80 11.76
N ASP A 154 0.70 7.18 12.73
CA ASP A 154 0.36 5.83 13.15
C ASP A 154 -1.07 5.74 13.70
N TYR A 155 -1.47 6.68 14.57
CA TYR A 155 -2.82 6.71 15.13
C TYR A 155 -3.88 7.21 14.15
N ASP A 156 -3.52 8.09 13.21
CA ASP A 156 -4.36 8.46 12.06
C ASP A 156 -4.70 7.22 11.24
N SER A 157 -3.69 6.45 10.82
CA SER A 157 -3.90 5.20 10.10
C SER A 157 -4.73 4.19 10.91
N MET A 158 -4.47 4.06 12.22
CA MET A 158 -5.26 3.19 13.09
C MET A 158 -6.73 3.63 13.15
N PHE A 159 -7.01 4.93 13.23
CA PHE A 159 -8.38 5.46 13.21
C PHE A 159 -9.13 5.04 11.94
N HIS A 160 -8.54 5.24 10.77
CA HIS A 160 -9.12 4.83 9.49
C HIS A 160 -9.37 3.32 9.40
N MET A 161 -8.43 2.52 9.92
CA MET A 161 -8.61 1.07 10.03
C MET A 161 -9.76 0.68 10.97
N GLN A 162 -9.93 1.38 12.09
CA GLN A 162 -11.04 1.16 13.02
C GLN A 162 -12.38 1.59 12.42
N VAL A 163 -12.43 2.68 11.64
CA VAL A 163 -13.63 3.05 10.88
C VAL A 163 -14.02 1.90 9.93
N SER A 164 -13.04 1.31 9.26
CA SER A 164 -13.28 0.16 8.38
C SER A 164 -13.78 -1.06 9.17
N ALA A 165 -13.16 -1.36 10.33
CA ALA A 165 -13.59 -2.47 11.20
C ALA A 165 -15.02 -2.31 11.67
N ALA A 166 -15.42 -1.09 12.06
CA ALA A 166 -16.78 -0.74 12.50
C ALA A 166 -17.86 -0.91 11.42
N THR A 167 -17.49 -1.10 10.16
CA THR A 167 -18.45 -1.47 9.10
C THR A 167 -18.97 -2.89 9.24
N HIS A 168 -18.24 -3.78 9.93
CA HIS A 168 -18.47 -5.22 10.01
C HIS A 168 -18.62 -5.89 8.64
N ASN A 169 -18.08 -5.26 7.58
CA ASN A 169 -18.06 -5.77 6.22
C ASN A 169 -16.66 -6.32 5.89
N LYS A 170 -16.56 -7.65 5.83
CA LYS A 170 -15.27 -8.32 5.58
C LYS A 170 -14.57 -7.85 4.30
N LEU A 171 -15.32 -7.50 3.26
CA LEU A 171 -14.74 -7.04 1.99
C LEU A 171 -14.12 -5.65 2.14
N LEU A 172 -14.83 -4.70 2.77
CA LEU A 172 -14.28 -3.36 3.05
C LEU A 172 -13.06 -3.44 3.94
N ILE A 173 -13.12 -4.25 5.00
CA ILE A 173 -12.00 -4.48 5.92
C ILE A 173 -10.77 -5.03 5.16
N SER A 174 -10.97 -6.09 4.34
CA SER A 174 -9.87 -6.69 3.57
C SER A 174 -9.27 -5.72 2.55
N THR A 175 -10.10 -4.89 1.93
CA THR A 175 -9.66 -3.85 0.98
C THR A 175 -8.80 -2.80 1.68
N MET A 176 -9.23 -2.31 2.86
CA MET A 176 -8.46 -1.36 3.66
C MET A 176 -7.14 -1.96 4.15
N ILE A 177 -7.14 -3.22 4.61
CA ILE A 177 -5.91 -3.93 5.01
C ILE A 177 -4.92 -4.01 3.83
N ALA A 178 -5.41 -4.35 2.62
CA ALA A 178 -4.56 -4.45 1.44
C ALA A 178 -3.96 -3.10 0.99
N ALA A 179 -4.65 -1.98 1.27
CA ALA A 179 -4.21 -0.65 0.90
C ALA A 179 -3.43 0.08 2.02
N LYS A 180 -3.47 -0.43 3.25
CA LYS A 180 -2.97 0.24 4.47
C LYS A 180 -1.56 0.79 4.30
N GLU A 181 -0.61 -0.05 3.92
CA GLU A 181 0.82 0.31 3.84
C GLU A 181 1.07 1.43 2.82
N SER A 182 0.40 1.36 1.67
CA SER A 182 0.49 2.38 0.63
C SER A 182 -0.13 3.71 1.07
N PHE A 183 -1.27 3.67 1.76
CA PHE A 183 -1.89 4.87 2.33
C PHE A 183 -1.00 5.50 3.39
N GLU A 184 -0.46 4.73 4.34
CA GLU A 184 0.44 5.24 5.38
C GLU A 184 1.68 5.92 4.79
N LYS A 185 2.30 5.30 3.78
CA LYS A 185 3.46 5.88 3.10
C LYS A 185 3.12 7.21 2.44
N GLY A 186 1.99 7.28 1.74
CA GLY A 186 1.50 8.51 1.10
C GLY A 186 1.19 9.61 2.12
N ILE A 187 0.51 9.28 3.22
CA ILE A 187 0.15 10.22 4.28
C ILE A 187 1.39 10.78 4.97
N ARG A 188 2.39 9.93 5.29
CA ARG A 188 3.64 10.40 5.92
C ARG A 188 4.36 11.42 5.06
N LEU A 189 4.44 11.17 3.75
CA LEU A 189 5.05 12.10 2.82
C LEU A 189 4.26 13.41 2.78
N ALA A 190 2.96 13.33 2.57
CA ALA A 190 2.05 14.46 2.53
C ALA A 190 2.11 15.32 3.80
N MET A 191 2.07 14.69 4.96
CA MET A 191 2.08 15.38 6.24
C MET A 191 3.39 16.13 6.48
N ARG A 192 4.55 15.51 6.14
CA ARG A 192 5.86 16.16 6.26
C ARG A 192 5.98 17.39 5.37
N GLU A 193 5.54 17.31 4.12
CA GLU A 193 5.55 18.44 3.18
C GLU A 193 4.59 19.54 3.65
N SER A 194 3.38 19.18 4.05
CA SER A 194 2.36 20.14 4.49
C SER A 194 2.77 20.92 5.73
N LEU A 195 3.47 20.28 6.69
CA LEU A 195 3.94 20.94 7.90
C LEU A 195 4.95 22.04 7.63
N THR A 196 5.73 21.97 6.55
CA THR A 196 6.66 23.03 6.15
C THR A 196 5.94 24.31 5.71
N GLN A 197 4.72 24.17 5.20
CA GLN A 197 3.93 25.24 4.61
C GLN A 197 2.82 25.74 5.53
N ASN A 198 2.19 24.83 6.28
CA ASN A 198 1.09 25.11 7.19
C ASN A 198 1.29 24.39 8.53
N PRO A 199 1.81 25.08 9.57
CA PRO A 199 1.99 24.48 10.90
C PRO A 199 0.67 24.00 11.55
N ARG A 200 -0.49 24.49 11.08
CA ARG A 200 -1.81 24.12 11.61
C ARG A 200 -2.41 22.86 10.96
N VAL A 201 -1.70 22.21 10.04
CA VAL A 201 -2.25 21.05 9.31
C VAL A 201 -2.69 19.93 10.27
N ILE A 202 -1.91 19.65 11.32
CA ILE A 202 -2.25 18.63 12.31
C ILE A 202 -3.51 19.01 13.09
N ASP A 203 -3.64 20.29 13.51
CA ASP A 203 -4.81 20.76 14.25
C ASP A 203 -6.09 20.63 13.44
N VAL A 204 -6.06 21.04 12.18
CA VAL A 204 -7.19 20.89 11.26
C VAL A 204 -7.51 19.41 11.01
N THR A 205 -6.49 18.58 10.86
CA THR A 205 -6.68 17.12 10.69
C THR A 205 -7.37 16.52 11.92
N ILE A 206 -6.98 16.88 13.14
CA ILE A 206 -7.63 16.46 14.39
C ILE A 206 -9.09 16.93 14.45
N GLU A 207 -9.37 18.19 14.09
CA GLU A 207 -10.74 18.72 14.05
C GLU A 207 -11.65 17.93 13.10
N LEU A 208 -11.13 17.57 11.93
CA LEU A 208 -11.87 16.77 10.93
C LEU A 208 -12.12 15.34 11.43
N HIS A 209 -11.15 14.69 12.07
CA HIS A 209 -11.35 13.39 12.70
C HIS A 209 -12.38 13.43 13.84
N GLY A 210 -12.40 14.51 14.61
CA GLY A 210 -13.43 14.74 15.63
C GLY A 210 -14.83 14.77 15.05
N LYS A 211 -15.03 15.46 13.91
CA LYS A 211 -16.33 15.48 13.19
C LYS A 211 -16.75 14.09 12.75
N ILE A 212 -15.81 13.30 12.20
CA ILE A 212 -16.07 11.92 11.77
C ILE A 212 -16.49 11.06 12.97
N LEU A 213 -15.73 11.11 14.06
CA LEU A 213 -16.01 10.35 15.28
C LEU A 213 -17.39 10.67 15.85
N GLU A 214 -17.73 11.95 15.98
CA GLU A 214 -19.04 12.36 16.48
C GLU A 214 -20.19 11.95 15.57
N ALA A 215 -20.02 12.03 14.25
CA ALA A 215 -21.02 11.55 13.31
C ALA A 215 -21.23 10.04 13.44
N ILE A 216 -20.16 9.24 13.60
CA ILE A 216 -20.26 7.79 13.82
C ILE A 216 -20.95 7.47 15.14
N LYS A 217 -20.59 8.16 16.24
CA LYS A 217 -21.23 7.99 17.56
C LYS A 217 -22.73 8.25 17.54
N ASN A 218 -23.16 9.24 16.74
CA ASN A 218 -24.55 9.64 16.65
C ASN A 218 -25.34 8.84 15.61
N GLY A 219 -24.71 7.90 14.89
CA GLY A 219 -25.34 7.16 13.82
C GLY A 219 -25.68 8.01 12.57
N ASP A 220 -25.11 9.22 12.49
CA ASP A 220 -25.34 10.13 11.37
C ASP A 220 -24.44 9.76 10.18
N TYR A 221 -24.96 8.86 9.37
CA TYR A 221 -24.23 8.29 8.24
C TYR A 221 -23.98 9.30 7.11
N GLN A 222 -24.81 10.34 6.97
CA GLN A 222 -24.62 11.37 5.95
C GLN A 222 -23.49 12.33 6.35
N THR A 223 -23.49 12.76 7.59
CA THR A 223 -22.40 13.58 8.13
C THR A 223 -21.08 12.80 8.20
N ALA A 224 -21.11 11.52 8.60
CA ALA A 224 -19.91 10.68 8.60
C ALA A 224 -19.28 10.56 7.19
N TYR A 225 -20.11 10.33 6.16
CA TYR A 225 -19.67 10.30 4.76
C TYR A 225 -19.03 11.61 4.34
N SER A 226 -19.73 12.73 4.55
CA SER A 226 -19.25 14.04 4.10
C SER A 226 -18.02 14.52 4.86
N ALA A 227 -17.96 14.29 6.18
CA ALA A 227 -16.82 14.65 7.01
C ALA A 227 -15.55 13.84 6.64
N MET A 228 -15.69 12.53 6.35
CA MET A 228 -14.57 11.73 5.89
C MET A 228 -14.04 12.24 4.55
N ARG A 229 -14.91 12.56 3.62
CA ARG A 229 -14.51 13.11 2.31
C ARG A 229 -13.88 14.50 2.44
N GLU A 230 -14.39 15.36 3.33
CA GLU A 230 -13.77 16.65 3.67
C GLU A 230 -12.34 16.45 4.18
N HIS A 231 -12.16 15.50 5.10
CA HIS A 231 -10.85 15.14 5.65
C HIS A 231 -9.88 14.67 4.56
N ILE A 232 -10.27 13.67 3.75
CA ILE A 232 -9.41 13.16 2.68
C ILE A 232 -9.09 14.25 1.65
N SER A 233 -10.07 15.10 1.28
CA SER A 233 -9.84 16.22 0.37
C SER A 233 -8.86 17.23 0.93
N TYR A 234 -8.93 17.54 2.21
CA TYR A 234 -8.00 18.45 2.86
C TYR A 234 -6.55 17.95 2.77
N VAL A 235 -6.32 16.67 3.07
CA VAL A 235 -5.00 16.03 2.92
C VAL A 235 -4.55 16.03 1.44
N ASN A 236 -5.46 15.72 0.50
CA ASN A 236 -5.14 15.70 -0.94
C ASN A 236 -4.74 17.07 -1.48
N LEU A 237 -5.41 18.14 -1.04
CA LEU A 237 -5.08 19.50 -1.46
C LEU A 237 -3.71 19.94 -0.97
N THR A 238 -3.33 19.55 0.24
CA THR A 238 -2.00 19.84 0.78
C THR A 238 -0.87 19.11 0.05
N VAL A 239 -1.17 17.98 -0.62
CA VAL A 239 -0.21 17.23 -1.46
C VAL A 239 -0.09 17.78 -2.88
N LYS A 240 -1.20 18.26 -3.48
CA LYS A 240 -1.20 18.75 -4.88
C LYS A 240 -0.64 20.16 -5.06
N TYR A 241 -0.68 20.99 -4.04
CA TYR A 241 -0.32 22.41 -4.10
C TYR A 241 0.81 22.78 -3.13
N GLY A 242 1.42 21.80 -2.47
CA GLY A 242 2.68 21.90 -1.73
C GLY A 242 3.84 21.52 -2.64
#